data_ce08592c571ed79949d98637eaade825
#
_entry.id   ce08592c571ed79949d98637eaade825
#
_cell.length_a   1.000
_cell.length_b   1.000
_cell.length_c   1.000
_cell.angle_alpha   90.00
_cell.angle_beta   90.00
_cell.angle_gamma   90.00
#
_symmetry.space_group_name_H-M   'P 1'
#
loop_
_entity.id
_entity.type
_entity.pdbx_description
1 polymer ?
#
loop_
_entity_poly.entity_id
_entity_poly.type
_entity_poly.pdbx_seq_one_letter_code
_entity_poly.pdbx_strand_id
1 'polypeptide(L)'
;MELYKIINSFCRNYSTIEAGALKTLLMSDPTFKQTDRGPYIGRYGVWIGNMYANGSIKLGDIPELKTALVTYDKNKSQLPNIKDCRSLSELIEWVKDLSDDFKPVRKQSKAKANLEKVYEDNEWVVYVPHSHEAARRGGEGTRWCTASENDYYYNMYSKQGALYINVRKSGGAKFQFHFETNQFMDADDGPIQLNKIGLSEGVADFYTKIDTTFKFRLKFDWVENFEEGFAAVELNDKWNFINTEGQLVPKRWFDWVGNFHEGFAAVQLNDKRNFINAEGQLLSQQWFDSMSNFEEGVAKVKLNGKWNFINTEGQLLSKQWFDWTWDFNEGLAAVRLNGKYNFINTEGQILSHQWFDDINSSFSNGFAIVKLDGKWNFIKTGGQLLSQQWFDNMWNFDEGFAKVKLNGKWNFINHEGQLLSKHRFDAVGRFYEGFARVKLNRKWNFINTKGQFLSQQEFDDVDDFNAGLARVELNDKWNYVNTEGQLLSKQWFDDVAYFSNGLAQVKLNGQYNFINTEGLLSKQWFDSIGSFNEGFDRVRLNDMWDFMNTKW
;
A
#
# COMPACT_ATOMS: atom_id res chain seq x y z
N MET A 1 18.21 12.89 -15.09
CA MET A 1 18.34 11.55 -14.44
C MET A 1 17.24 11.44 -13.41
N GLU A 2 16.57 10.30 -13.29
CA GLU A 2 15.45 10.14 -12.34
C GLU A 2 15.93 10.25 -10.89
N LEU A 3 15.23 11.04 -10.10
CA LEU A 3 15.58 11.34 -8.69
C LEU A 3 15.83 10.07 -7.87
N TYR A 4 14.97 9.07 -7.98
CA TYR A 4 15.08 7.82 -7.22
C TYR A 4 16.32 6.99 -7.56
N LYS A 5 16.78 7.00 -8.82
CA LYS A 5 18.03 6.31 -9.21
C LYS A 5 19.25 6.92 -8.56
N ILE A 6 19.27 8.25 -8.44
CA ILE A 6 20.36 8.97 -7.77
C ILE A 6 20.33 8.72 -6.27
N ILE A 7 19.18 8.86 -5.60
CA ILE A 7 19.05 8.60 -4.16
C ILE A 7 19.53 7.18 -3.85
N ASN A 8 19.05 6.18 -4.58
CA ASN A 8 19.45 4.78 -4.38
C ASN A 8 20.95 4.57 -4.62
N SER A 9 21.56 5.28 -5.57
CA SER A 9 23.00 5.21 -5.82
C SER A 9 23.81 5.75 -4.65
N PHE A 10 23.43 6.92 -4.11
CA PHE A 10 24.08 7.51 -2.95
C PHE A 10 23.93 6.66 -1.69
N CYS A 11 22.72 6.20 -1.38
CA CYS A 11 22.45 5.34 -0.21
C CYS A 11 23.18 3.98 -0.26
N ARG A 12 23.46 3.45 -1.48
CA ARG A 12 24.27 2.23 -1.62
C ARG A 12 25.76 2.46 -1.37
N ASN A 13 26.26 3.63 -1.76
CA ASN A 13 27.69 3.95 -1.68
C ASN A 13 28.10 4.55 -0.32
N TYR A 14 27.16 5.09 0.43
CA TYR A 14 27.42 5.80 1.69
C TYR A 14 26.37 5.38 2.74
N SER A 15 26.77 4.57 3.71
CA SER A 15 25.89 4.01 4.74
C SER A 15 25.29 5.03 5.73
N THR A 16 25.83 6.25 5.75
CA THR A 16 25.41 7.34 6.65
C THR A 16 24.36 8.28 6.03
N ILE A 17 24.00 8.06 4.74
CA ILE A 17 23.06 8.94 4.05
C ILE A 17 21.62 8.54 4.35
N GLU A 18 20.85 9.48 4.88
CA GLU A 18 19.41 9.38 5.03
C GLU A 18 18.70 9.75 3.72
N ALA A 19 17.93 8.80 3.15
CA ALA A 19 17.27 8.97 1.85
C ALA A 19 16.29 10.13 1.80
N GLY A 20 15.56 10.39 2.90
CA GLY A 20 14.61 11.50 3.02
C GLY A 20 15.30 12.88 2.99
N ALA A 21 16.37 13.03 3.75
CA ALA A 21 17.17 14.24 3.80
C ALA A 21 17.84 14.54 2.44
N LEU A 22 18.43 13.52 1.83
CA LEU A 22 19.02 13.66 0.49
C LEU A 22 17.97 14.06 -0.56
N LYS A 23 16.76 13.47 -0.53
CA LYS A 23 15.68 13.85 -1.43
C LYS A 23 15.33 15.34 -1.30
N THR A 24 15.18 15.84 -0.08
CA THR A 24 14.84 17.24 0.19
C THR A 24 15.92 18.19 -0.33
N LEU A 25 17.20 17.87 -0.11
CA LEU A 25 18.33 18.64 -0.63
C LEU A 25 18.38 18.64 -2.16
N LEU A 26 18.18 17.50 -2.82
CA LEU A 26 18.18 17.42 -4.29
C LEU A 26 17.02 18.21 -4.92
N MET A 27 15.88 18.29 -4.25
CA MET A 27 14.73 19.10 -4.69
C MET A 27 14.95 20.61 -4.48
N SER A 28 15.93 21.03 -3.67
CA SER A 28 16.29 22.43 -3.48
C SER A 28 17.12 23.00 -4.65
N ASP A 29 17.62 22.16 -5.57
CA ASP A 29 18.31 22.60 -6.79
C ASP A 29 17.37 23.50 -7.62
N PRO A 30 17.72 24.75 -7.93
CA PRO A 30 16.86 25.66 -8.68
C PRO A 30 16.55 25.18 -10.11
N THR A 31 17.28 24.20 -10.62
CA THR A 31 17.06 23.59 -11.92
C THR A 31 16.33 22.24 -11.87
N PHE A 32 15.84 21.86 -10.70
CA PHE A 32 15.00 20.67 -10.49
C PHE A 32 13.71 20.74 -11.31
N LYS A 33 13.27 19.63 -11.90
CA LYS A 33 12.04 19.56 -12.69
C LYS A 33 11.15 18.42 -12.26
N GLN A 34 9.87 18.73 -12.05
CA GLN A 34 8.80 17.75 -11.98
C GLN A 34 8.21 17.56 -13.38
N THR A 35 8.10 16.33 -13.87
CA THR A 35 7.54 16.00 -15.18
C THR A 35 6.49 14.89 -15.06
N ASP A 36 5.67 14.68 -16.08
CA ASP A 36 4.66 13.61 -16.15
C ASP A 36 5.27 12.19 -16.04
N ARG A 37 6.58 12.06 -16.30
CA ARG A 37 7.34 10.80 -16.14
C ARG A 37 8.05 10.68 -14.78
N GLY A 38 7.80 11.61 -13.86
CA GLY A 38 8.37 11.68 -12.52
C GLY A 38 9.37 12.82 -12.31
N PRO A 39 9.94 12.93 -11.08
CA PRO A 39 10.91 13.95 -10.73
C PRO A 39 12.29 13.66 -11.32
N TYR A 40 12.91 14.67 -11.93
CA TYR A 40 14.30 14.62 -12.44
C TYR A 40 15.18 15.57 -11.63
N ILE A 41 16.37 15.09 -11.24
CA ILE A 41 17.33 15.94 -10.55
C ILE A 41 17.74 17.11 -11.45
N GLY A 42 17.95 18.26 -10.81
CA GLY A 42 18.46 19.44 -11.46
C GLY A 42 19.93 19.27 -11.89
N ARG A 43 20.44 20.31 -12.49
CA ARG A 43 21.81 20.36 -13.04
C ARG A 43 22.88 20.19 -11.97
N TYR A 44 22.60 20.61 -10.74
CA TYR A 44 23.52 20.61 -9.61
C TYR A 44 23.30 19.42 -8.66
N GLY A 45 22.31 18.57 -8.90
CA GLY A 45 21.91 17.51 -8.00
C GLY A 45 23.03 16.51 -7.64
N VAL A 46 23.93 16.17 -8.58
CA VAL A 46 25.07 15.28 -8.28
C VAL A 46 26.07 15.97 -7.35
N TRP A 47 26.34 17.27 -7.54
CA TRP A 47 27.20 18.06 -6.66
C TRP A 47 26.58 18.16 -5.26
N ILE A 48 25.29 18.48 -5.14
CA ILE A 48 24.54 18.51 -3.87
C ILE A 48 24.66 17.16 -3.14
N GLY A 49 24.45 16.07 -3.84
CA GLY A 49 24.55 14.72 -3.26
C GLY A 49 25.94 14.41 -2.72
N ASN A 50 27.00 14.80 -3.43
CA ASN A 50 28.38 14.62 -2.97
C ASN A 50 28.70 15.50 -1.75
N MET A 51 28.22 16.75 -1.72
CA MET A 51 28.41 17.66 -0.59
C MET A 51 27.66 17.18 0.66
N TYR A 52 26.48 16.59 0.51
CA TYR A 52 25.76 15.96 1.60
C TYR A 52 26.46 14.70 2.10
N ALA A 53 26.94 13.86 1.18
CA ALA A 53 27.64 12.62 1.51
C ALA A 53 28.94 12.83 2.31
N ASN A 54 29.67 13.92 2.04
CA ASN A 54 30.90 14.27 2.75
C ASN A 54 30.67 15.20 3.98
N GLY A 55 29.40 15.49 4.31
CA GLY A 55 29.02 16.31 5.45
C GLY A 55 29.21 17.82 5.29
N SER A 56 29.51 18.29 4.07
CA SER A 56 29.72 19.72 3.76
C SER A 56 28.42 20.51 3.66
N ILE A 57 27.27 19.86 3.48
CA ILE A 57 25.93 20.46 3.52
C ILE A 57 24.98 19.61 4.37
N LYS A 58 24.05 20.27 5.06
CA LYS A 58 22.99 19.68 5.89
C LYS A 58 21.63 20.22 5.45
N LEU A 59 20.54 19.66 5.98
CA LEU A 59 19.18 20.15 5.72
C LEU A 59 18.99 21.63 6.08
N GLY A 60 19.64 22.08 7.16
CA GLY A 60 19.60 23.49 7.59
C GLY A 60 20.18 24.48 6.57
N ASP A 61 21.04 24.02 5.66
CA ASP A 61 21.73 24.87 4.68
C ASP A 61 20.90 25.10 3.40
N ILE A 62 19.69 24.54 3.30
CA ILE A 62 18.85 24.62 2.08
C ILE A 62 18.61 26.06 1.61
N PRO A 63 18.28 27.03 2.45
CA PRO A 63 18.05 28.41 2.00
C PRO A 63 19.30 29.01 1.34
N GLU A 64 20.45 28.87 1.96
CA GLU A 64 21.74 29.34 1.43
C GLU A 64 22.14 28.64 0.17
N LEU A 65 22.05 27.30 0.17
CA LEU A 65 22.33 26.45 -0.97
C LEU A 65 21.52 26.89 -2.19
N LYS A 66 20.23 27.13 -1.99
CA LYS A 66 19.31 27.56 -3.05
C LYS A 66 19.68 28.95 -3.58
N THR A 67 19.94 29.91 -2.69
CA THR A 67 20.35 31.27 -3.06
C THR A 67 21.67 31.25 -3.81
N ALA A 68 22.65 30.52 -3.29
CA ALA A 68 23.98 30.42 -3.90
C ALA A 68 23.91 29.75 -5.28
N LEU A 69 23.14 28.66 -5.44
CA LEU A 69 22.98 27.97 -6.71
C LEU A 69 22.19 28.79 -7.74
N VAL A 70 21.19 29.57 -7.34
CA VAL A 70 20.48 30.51 -8.23
C VAL A 70 21.42 31.58 -8.75
N THR A 71 22.22 32.17 -7.88
CA THR A 71 23.21 33.20 -8.26
C THR A 71 24.31 32.61 -9.13
N TYR A 72 24.79 31.43 -8.79
CA TYR A 72 25.76 30.68 -9.59
C TYR A 72 25.21 30.36 -11.00
N ASP A 73 24.00 29.82 -11.11
CA ASP A 73 23.40 29.44 -12.41
C ASP A 73 23.22 30.64 -13.36
N LYS A 74 22.89 31.81 -12.80
CA LYS A 74 22.79 33.07 -13.55
C LYS A 74 24.14 33.55 -14.09
N ASN A 75 25.23 33.31 -13.34
CA ASN A 75 26.57 33.88 -13.62
C ASN A 75 27.61 32.82 -13.97
N LYS A 76 27.23 31.59 -14.23
CA LYS A 76 28.14 30.42 -14.42
C LYS A 76 29.17 30.55 -15.54
N SER A 77 28.90 31.41 -16.54
CA SER A 77 29.88 31.69 -17.61
C SER A 77 31.10 32.49 -17.13
N GLN A 78 31.02 33.13 -15.97
CA GLN A 78 32.07 33.98 -15.37
C GLN A 78 32.66 33.33 -14.11
N LEU A 79 32.14 32.16 -13.69
CA LEU A 79 32.53 31.48 -12.46
C LEU A 79 33.21 30.14 -12.75
N PRO A 80 34.07 29.65 -11.80
CA PRO A 80 34.65 28.31 -11.92
C PRO A 80 33.58 27.22 -12.06
N ASN A 81 33.96 26.04 -12.51
CA ASN A 81 33.02 24.92 -12.67
C ASN A 81 32.56 24.42 -11.29
N ILE A 82 31.25 24.26 -11.08
CA ILE A 82 30.68 23.78 -9.82
C ILE A 82 31.31 22.47 -9.31
N LYS A 83 31.83 21.64 -10.21
CA LYS A 83 32.51 20.38 -9.85
C LYS A 83 33.81 20.60 -9.09
N ASP A 84 34.41 21.77 -9.22
CA ASP A 84 35.65 22.14 -8.55
C ASP A 84 35.39 22.76 -7.15
N CYS A 85 34.11 23.11 -6.86
CA CYS A 85 33.66 23.64 -5.58
C CYS A 85 33.58 22.54 -4.52
N ARG A 86 34.25 22.71 -3.40
CA ARG A 86 34.43 21.71 -2.34
C ARG A 86 33.50 21.85 -1.15
N SER A 87 32.82 23.00 -1.02
CA SER A 87 31.91 23.29 0.10
C SER A 87 30.87 24.36 -0.26
N LEU A 88 29.77 24.41 0.51
CA LEU A 88 28.80 25.50 0.38
C LEU A 88 29.43 26.87 0.65
N SER A 89 30.31 26.97 1.66
CA SER A 89 31.01 28.21 1.98
C SER A 89 31.87 28.70 0.82
N GLU A 90 32.54 27.82 0.09
CA GLU A 90 33.30 28.15 -1.11
C GLU A 90 32.40 28.61 -2.26
N LEU A 91 31.24 27.96 -2.46
CA LEU A 91 30.26 28.40 -3.45
C LEU A 91 29.72 29.81 -3.12
N ILE A 92 29.44 30.09 -1.85
CA ILE A 92 29.02 31.42 -1.38
C ILE A 92 30.10 32.45 -1.66
N GLU A 93 31.36 32.14 -1.38
CA GLU A 93 32.48 33.02 -1.66
C GLU A 93 32.59 33.37 -3.15
N TRP A 94 32.33 32.43 -4.05
CA TRP A 94 32.32 32.69 -5.50
C TRP A 94 31.21 33.61 -5.96
N VAL A 95 30.06 33.61 -5.27
CA VAL A 95 28.85 34.34 -5.69
C VAL A 95 28.53 35.58 -4.86
N LYS A 96 29.23 35.81 -3.74
CA LYS A 96 28.90 36.87 -2.77
C LYS A 96 28.90 38.29 -3.34
N ASP A 97 29.77 38.57 -4.31
CA ASP A 97 29.86 39.87 -4.95
C ASP A 97 28.90 40.05 -6.13
N LEU A 98 28.20 38.97 -6.54
CA LEU A 98 27.31 38.91 -7.70
C LEU A 98 25.84 39.04 -7.34
N SER A 99 25.51 39.00 -6.04
CA SER A 99 24.15 39.17 -5.53
C SER A 99 24.16 40.09 -4.31
N ASP A 100 23.19 40.99 -4.23
CA ASP A 100 23.00 41.85 -3.07
C ASP A 100 22.61 41.02 -1.82
N ASP A 101 22.16 39.80 -2.00
CA ASP A 101 21.80 38.87 -0.92
C ASP A 101 23.00 38.45 -0.05
N PHE A 102 24.22 38.56 -0.60
CA PHE A 102 25.49 38.21 0.09
C PHE A 102 26.38 39.44 0.43
N LYS A 103 25.99 40.67 0.04
CA LYS A 103 26.77 41.86 0.33
C LYS A 103 26.59 42.30 1.79
N PRO A 104 27.67 42.59 2.53
CA PRO A 104 27.54 43.13 3.89
C PRO A 104 26.83 44.47 3.84
N VAL A 105 25.81 44.64 4.70
CA VAL A 105 25.13 45.94 4.87
C VAL A 105 26.12 46.95 5.38
N ARG A 106 26.38 48.06 4.62
CA ARG A 106 27.21 49.19 5.08
C ARG A 106 26.70 49.68 6.43
N LYS A 107 27.62 49.79 7.44
CA LYS A 107 27.37 50.31 8.78
C LYS A 107 26.53 51.58 8.71
N GLN A 108 25.24 51.48 8.91
CA GLN A 108 24.39 52.61 9.26
C GLN A 108 24.63 52.92 10.75
N SER A 109 24.73 54.23 11.05
CA SER A 109 24.93 54.83 12.36
C SER A 109 24.16 54.12 13.48
N LYS A 110 24.75 54.12 14.71
CA LYS A 110 24.24 53.64 15.99
C LYS A 110 22.73 53.86 16.21
N ALA A 111 21.87 53.13 15.53
CA ALA A 111 20.49 52.95 15.92
C ALA A 111 20.50 51.98 17.10
N LYS A 112 19.84 52.30 18.19
CA LYS A 112 19.63 51.43 19.34
C LYS A 112 19.21 50.05 18.84
N ALA A 113 19.93 48.99 19.25
CA ALA A 113 19.59 47.62 18.93
C ALA A 113 18.10 47.39 19.27
N ASN A 114 17.28 47.22 18.25
CA ASN A 114 15.83 47.12 18.43
C ASN A 114 15.47 45.65 18.60
N LEU A 115 15.68 45.15 19.83
CA LEU A 115 15.22 43.83 20.27
C LEU A 115 13.85 44.04 20.93
N GLU A 116 12.78 43.75 20.18
CA GLU A 116 11.41 43.92 20.62
C GLU A 116 10.98 42.76 21.51
N LYS A 117 10.43 43.04 22.68
CA LYS A 117 9.79 42.06 23.53
C LYS A 117 8.34 41.91 23.05
N VAL A 118 8.01 40.77 22.43
CA VAL A 118 6.68 40.51 21.86
C VAL A 118 5.78 39.70 22.78
N TYR A 119 6.35 38.96 23.74
CA TYR A 119 5.60 38.20 24.74
C TYR A 119 6.38 38.05 26.04
N GLU A 120 5.68 37.97 27.16
CA GLU A 120 6.26 37.67 28.48
C GLU A 120 5.21 37.08 29.40
N ASP A 121 5.55 36.00 30.09
CA ASP A 121 4.80 35.43 31.22
C ASP A 121 5.71 35.15 32.42
N ASN A 122 5.30 34.36 33.40
CA ASN A 122 6.09 34.08 34.60
C ASN A 122 7.36 33.27 34.32
N GLU A 123 7.38 32.45 33.26
CA GLU A 123 8.46 31.52 32.94
C GLU A 123 9.29 31.93 31.73
N TRP A 124 8.71 32.64 30.77
CA TRP A 124 9.30 32.90 29.47
C TRP A 124 9.22 34.36 29.06
N VAL A 125 10.22 34.78 28.27
CA VAL A 125 10.20 36.02 27.49
C VAL A 125 10.50 35.69 26.04
N VAL A 126 9.75 36.26 25.10
CA VAL A 126 9.97 36.11 23.66
C VAL A 126 10.35 37.47 23.06
N TYR A 127 11.44 37.47 22.30
CA TYR A 127 11.93 38.65 21.60
C TYR A 127 11.93 38.43 20.08
N VAL A 128 11.71 39.51 19.33
CA VAL A 128 11.92 39.60 17.88
C VAL A 128 13.02 40.61 17.62
N PRO A 129 14.17 40.22 17.03
CA PRO A 129 15.21 41.12 16.62
C PRO A 129 14.86 41.79 15.28
N HIS A 130 14.87 43.14 15.23
CA HIS A 130 14.64 43.92 14.00
C HIS A 130 15.92 44.39 13.33
N SER A 131 17.07 43.91 13.77
CA SER A 131 18.37 44.14 13.16
C SER A 131 19.33 43.00 13.50
N HIS A 132 20.37 42.84 12.71
CA HIS A 132 21.46 41.88 13.00
C HIS A 132 22.11 42.15 14.38
N GLU A 133 22.31 43.42 14.75
CA GLU A 133 22.84 43.77 16.06
C GLU A 133 21.91 43.35 17.20
N ALA A 134 20.59 43.46 17.00
CA ALA A 134 19.59 42.96 17.94
C ALA A 134 19.60 41.43 18.03
N ALA A 135 19.75 40.71 16.91
CA ALA A 135 19.88 39.27 16.88
C ALA A 135 21.14 38.77 17.62
N ARG A 136 22.27 39.43 17.41
CA ARG A 136 23.51 39.16 18.15
C ARG A 136 23.34 39.37 19.66
N ARG A 137 22.68 40.44 20.06
CA ARG A 137 22.42 40.72 21.48
C ARG A 137 21.46 39.72 22.10
N GLY A 138 20.39 39.37 21.41
CA GLY A 138 19.42 38.34 21.85
C GLY A 138 20.05 36.95 21.92
N GLY A 139 20.91 36.62 20.97
CA GLY A 139 21.63 35.36 20.85
C GLY A 139 22.97 35.31 21.58
N GLU A 140 23.31 36.29 22.42
CA GLU A 140 24.56 36.26 23.19
C GLU A 140 24.67 34.98 24.03
N GLY A 141 25.79 34.27 23.90
CA GLY A 141 26.03 32.99 24.56
C GLY A 141 25.45 31.76 23.81
N THR A 142 24.96 31.94 22.58
CA THR A 142 24.52 30.84 21.70
C THR A 142 25.47 30.68 20.52
N ARG A 143 25.30 29.56 19.80
CA ARG A 143 26.04 29.26 18.54
C ARG A 143 25.25 29.59 17.29
N TRP A 144 24.14 30.28 17.39
CA TRP A 144 23.28 30.58 16.25
C TRP A 144 23.99 31.36 15.16
N CYS A 145 23.85 30.89 13.94
CA CYS A 145 24.40 31.58 12.78
C CYS A 145 23.81 33.01 12.61
N THR A 146 22.55 33.21 12.99
CA THR A 146 21.89 34.54 12.99
C THR A 146 22.44 35.52 14.00
N ALA A 147 23.17 35.04 15.03
CA ALA A 147 23.85 35.84 16.06
C ALA A 147 25.38 35.91 15.83
N SER A 148 25.90 35.40 14.72
CA SER A 148 27.31 35.43 14.34
C SER A 148 27.80 36.88 14.06
N GLU A 149 29.11 37.06 13.85
CA GLU A 149 29.65 38.36 13.46
C GLU A 149 29.23 38.82 12.07
N ASN A 150 28.89 37.86 11.19
CA ASN A 150 28.41 38.13 9.83
C ASN A 150 26.89 38.30 9.85
N ASP A 151 26.36 39.35 9.23
CA ASP A 151 24.93 39.66 9.14
C ASP A 151 24.18 38.87 8.06
N TYR A 152 24.90 38.08 7.28
CA TYR A 152 24.36 37.32 6.16
C TYR A 152 23.16 36.44 6.56
N TYR A 153 23.33 35.59 7.58
CA TYR A 153 22.29 34.67 8.02
C TYR A 153 21.07 35.38 8.60
N TYR A 154 21.30 36.42 9.40
CA TYR A 154 20.20 37.24 9.90
C TYR A 154 19.40 37.85 8.75
N ASN A 155 20.09 38.46 7.77
CA ASN A 155 19.43 39.07 6.61
C ASN A 155 18.70 38.08 5.73
N MET A 156 19.20 36.85 5.64
CA MET A 156 18.56 35.76 4.89
C MET A 156 17.25 35.32 5.54
N TYR A 157 17.27 35.04 6.84
CA TYR A 157 16.07 34.60 7.57
C TYR A 157 15.05 35.72 7.71
N SER A 158 15.47 36.94 8.10
CA SER A 158 14.57 38.06 8.30
C SER A 158 13.82 38.53 7.03
N LYS A 159 14.31 38.19 5.83
CA LYS A 159 13.58 38.41 4.57
C LYS A 159 12.45 37.40 4.34
N GLN A 160 12.52 36.24 4.96
CA GLN A 160 11.53 35.17 4.81
C GLN A 160 10.46 35.26 5.89
N GLY A 161 10.79 35.73 7.09
CA GLY A 161 9.89 35.88 8.21
C GLY A 161 10.56 36.36 9.48
N ALA A 162 9.83 36.35 10.57
CA ALA A 162 10.34 36.81 11.86
C ALA A 162 11.14 35.71 12.56
N LEU A 163 12.29 36.11 13.13
CA LEU A 163 13.05 35.30 14.08
C LEU A 163 12.51 35.52 15.47
N TYR A 164 12.24 34.46 16.22
CA TYR A 164 11.78 34.53 17.60
C TYR A 164 12.85 33.96 18.53
N ILE A 165 13.29 34.76 19.49
CA ILE A 165 14.27 34.38 20.52
C ILE A 165 13.51 34.13 21.81
N ASN A 166 13.43 32.89 22.23
CA ASN A 166 12.77 32.46 23.46
C ASN A 166 13.79 32.34 24.57
N VAL A 167 13.54 33.00 25.71
CA VAL A 167 14.42 32.95 26.85
C VAL A 167 13.63 32.45 28.07
N ARG A 168 14.06 31.35 28.67
CA ARG A 168 13.49 30.89 29.93
C ARG A 168 14.03 31.73 31.07
N LYS A 169 13.16 32.30 31.90
CA LYS A 169 13.55 33.15 33.03
C LYS A 169 14.34 32.40 34.10
N SER A 170 13.94 31.12 34.36
CA SER A 170 14.70 30.24 35.23
C SER A 170 15.84 29.56 34.45
N GLY A 171 17.09 29.80 34.81
CA GLY A 171 18.27 29.18 34.21
C GLY A 171 18.75 29.75 32.88
N GLY A 172 18.04 30.72 32.28
CA GLY A 172 18.49 31.46 31.10
C GLY A 172 18.60 30.66 29.79
N ALA A 173 17.99 29.49 29.70
CA ALA A 173 17.99 28.69 28.46
C ALA A 173 17.39 29.51 27.30
N LYS A 174 18.03 29.46 26.14
CA LYS A 174 17.62 30.19 24.94
C LYS A 174 17.31 29.25 23.80
N PHE A 175 16.25 29.57 23.03
CA PHE A 175 15.84 28.85 21.84
C PHE A 175 15.48 29.83 20.75
N GLN A 176 15.82 29.50 19.50
CA GLN A 176 15.47 30.30 18.34
C GLN A 176 14.45 29.59 17.45
N PHE A 177 13.37 30.30 17.09
CA PHE A 177 12.30 29.78 16.21
C PHE A 177 12.20 30.64 14.97
N HIS A 178 12.05 29.96 13.81
CA HIS A 178 11.74 30.58 12.53
C HIS A 178 10.73 29.71 11.81
N PHE A 179 9.49 30.16 11.72
CA PHE A 179 8.35 29.35 11.25
C PHE A 179 8.41 29.10 9.75
N GLU A 180 8.76 30.09 8.95
CA GLU A 180 8.77 30.04 7.50
C GLU A 180 9.78 29.03 6.94
N THR A 181 10.86 28.74 7.67
CA THR A 181 11.83 27.70 7.31
C THR A 181 11.70 26.44 8.16
N ASN A 182 10.71 26.39 9.07
CA ASN A 182 10.50 25.27 9.98
C ASN A 182 11.75 24.94 10.82
N GLN A 183 12.45 25.99 11.32
CA GLN A 183 13.66 25.81 12.12
C GLN A 183 13.41 26.19 13.57
N PHE A 184 13.69 25.26 14.46
CA PHE A 184 13.55 25.39 15.91
C PHE A 184 14.83 24.85 16.52
N MET A 185 15.65 25.75 17.09
CA MET A 185 17.02 25.46 17.49
C MET A 185 17.26 25.78 18.98
N ASP A 186 18.10 24.98 19.64
CA ASP A 186 18.64 25.27 20.97
C ASP A 186 19.82 26.24 20.91
N ALA A 187 20.43 26.52 22.05
CA ALA A 187 21.56 27.46 22.14
C ALA A 187 22.83 26.97 21.39
N ASP A 188 22.96 25.68 21.13
CA ASP A 188 24.08 25.08 20.40
C ASP A 188 23.84 24.94 18.89
N ASP A 189 22.75 25.56 18.39
CA ASP A 189 22.27 25.48 16.99
C ASP A 189 21.84 24.05 16.59
N GLY A 190 21.43 23.25 17.57
CA GLY A 190 20.88 21.91 17.39
C GLY A 190 19.36 21.94 17.22
N PRO A 191 18.77 21.11 16.33
CA PRO A 191 17.33 21.04 16.19
C PRO A 191 16.68 20.49 17.47
N ILE A 192 15.57 21.11 17.90
CA ILE A 192 14.86 20.74 19.12
C ILE A 192 13.54 20.05 18.87
N GLN A 193 13.15 19.19 19.81
CA GLN A 193 11.79 18.68 19.94
C GLN A 193 11.01 19.62 20.87
N LEU A 194 10.02 20.32 20.33
CA LEU A 194 9.28 21.38 21.03
C LEU A 194 8.56 20.90 22.31
N ASN A 195 8.10 19.65 22.35
CA ASN A 195 7.49 19.03 23.53
C ASN A 195 8.48 18.84 24.70
N LYS A 196 9.79 18.81 24.44
CA LYS A 196 10.82 18.60 25.48
C LYS A 196 11.36 19.87 26.10
N ILE A 197 11.08 21.05 25.52
CA ILE A 197 11.59 22.32 26.06
C ILE A 197 10.67 22.94 27.12
N GLY A 198 9.45 22.43 27.31
CA GLY A 198 8.52 22.86 28.34
C GLY A 198 8.11 24.31 28.20
N LEU A 199 7.63 24.73 27.02
CA LEU A 199 7.01 26.04 26.82
C LEU A 199 5.76 26.15 27.69
N SER A 200 5.53 27.33 28.28
CA SER A 200 4.29 27.61 29.00
C SER A 200 3.09 27.62 28.04
N GLU A 201 1.89 27.38 28.57
CA GLU A 201 0.65 27.45 27.79
C GLU A 201 0.48 28.82 27.11
N GLY A 202 0.85 29.91 27.80
CA GLY A 202 0.78 31.24 27.27
C GLY A 202 1.71 31.48 26.08
N VAL A 203 2.94 30.94 26.10
CA VAL A 203 3.86 30.99 24.94
C VAL A 203 3.32 30.16 23.79
N ALA A 204 2.77 28.98 24.09
CA ALA A 204 2.18 28.12 23.07
C ALA A 204 0.99 28.80 22.37
N ASP A 205 0.14 29.46 23.13
CA ASP A 205 -1.01 30.23 22.61
C ASP A 205 -0.57 31.49 21.85
N PHE A 206 0.51 32.14 22.27
CA PHE A 206 1.13 33.22 21.50
C PHE A 206 1.55 32.75 20.11
N TYR A 207 2.27 31.63 20.03
CA TYR A 207 2.73 31.09 18.74
C TYR A 207 1.60 30.51 17.88
N THR A 208 0.53 30.01 18.47
CA THR A 208 -0.64 29.54 17.72
C THR A 208 -1.31 30.65 16.90
N LYS A 209 -1.18 31.91 17.32
CA LYS A 209 -1.68 33.06 16.55
C LYS A 209 -0.78 33.41 15.36
N ILE A 210 0.48 32.99 15.38
CA ILE A 210 1.47 33.20 14.32
C ILE A 210 1.44 32.04 13.32
N ASP A 211 1.41 30.81 13.83
CA ASP A 211 1.31 29.59 13.06
C ASP A 211 0.27 28.66 13.69
N THR A 212 -0.88 28.52 13.05
CA THR A 212 -1.99 27.69 13.55
C THR A 212 -1.60 26.24 13.73
N THR A 213 -0.59 25.76 12.97
CA THR A 213 -0.06 24.39 13.10
C THR A 213 0.83 24.20 14.32
N PHE A 214 1.21 25.28 15.01
CA PHE A 214 2.11 25.23 16.16
C PHE A 214 1.54 24.42 17.33
N LYS A 215 0.22 24.41 17.51
CA LYS A 215 -0.45 23.56 18.52
C LYS A 215 -0.12 22.09 18.39
N PHE A 216 -0.01 21.58 17.17
CA PHE A 216 0.34 20.19 16.89
C PHE A 216 1.79 19.84 17.30
N ARG A 217 2.68 20.82 17.28
CA ARG A 217 4.11 20.62 17.57
C ARG A 217 4.43 20.63 19.06
N LEU A 218 3.52 21.17 19.89
CA LEU A 218 3.82 21.51 21.29
C LEU A 218 3.11 20.65 22.32
N LYS A 219 2.05 19.96 21.95
CA LYS A 219 1.12 19.37 22.94
C LYS A 219 1.05 17.85 22.94
N PHE A 220 1.61 17.16 21.98
CA PHE A 220 1.38 15.73 21.84
C PHE A 220 2.68 14.94 21.97
N ASP A 221 2.63 13.81 22.67
CA ASP A 221 3.74 12.86 22.79
C ASP A 221 3.91 12.09 21.49
N TRP A 222 2.80 11.83 20.76
CA TRP A 222 2.79 11.19 19.45
C TRP A 222 1.69 11.77 18.55
N VAL A 223 1.92 11.74 17.21
CA VAL A 223 0.94 12.11 16.18
C VAL A 223 1.02 11.14 15.02
N GLU A 224 -0.14 10.72 14.51
CA GLU A 224 -0.28 9.91 13.30
C GLU A 224 -0.45 10.79 12.05
N ASN A 225 -0.42 10.17 10.87
CA ASN A 225 -0.75 10.85 9.63
C ASN A 225 -2.25 11.22 9.58
N PHE A 226 -2.58 12.24 8.79
CA PHE A 226 -3.98 12.56 8.52
C PHE A 226 -4.62 11.52 7.61
N GLU A 227 -5.76 10.97 8.04
CA GLU A 227 -6.64 10.10 7.27
C GLU A 227 -8.07 10.64 7.38
N GLU A 228 -8.78 10.74 6.25
CA GLU A 228 -10.14 11.32 6.18
C GLU A 228 -10.27 12.69 6.88
N GLY A 229 -9.20 13.50 6.92
CA GLY A 229 -9.21 14.83 7.53
C GLY A 229 -8.91 14.87 9.03
N PHE A 230 -8.56 13.75 9.64
CA PHE A 230 -8.24 13.62 11.06
C PHE A 230 -6.89 12.94 11.28
N ALA A 231 -6.19 13.34 12.34
CA ALA A 231 -4.97 12.66 12.80
C ALA A 231 -5.12 12.25 14.25
N ALA A 232 -4.76 11.01 14.57
CA ALA A 232 -4.68 10.54 15.94
C ALA A 232 -3.50 11.20 16.66
N VAL A 233 -3.69 11.62 17.90
CA VAL A 233 -2.69 12.27 18.74
C VAL A 233 -2.66 11.65 20.13
N GLU A 234 -1.48 11.48 20.69
CA GLU A 234 -1.27 10.95 22.03
C GLU A 234 -0.76 12.03 22.98
N LEU A 235 -1.26 12.06 24.19
CA LEU A 235 -0.78 12.91 25.28
C LEU A 235 -0.98 12.19 26.62
N ASN A 236 0.11 12.02 27.38
CA ASN A 236 0.10 11.35 28.69
C ASN A 236 -0.60 9.96 28.64
N ASP A 237 -0.18 9.11 27.71
CA ASP A 237 -0.71 7.76 27.48
C ASP A 237 -2.23 7.73 27.16
N LYS A 238 -2.77 8.83 26.67
CA LYS A 238 -4.17 8.92 26.20
C LYS A 238 -4.21 9.44 24.78
N TRP A 239 -5.20 8.99 24.05
CA TRP A 239 -5.38 9.27 22.63
C TRP A 239 -6.59 10.15 22.35
N ASN A 240 -6.47 10.96 21.32
CA ASN A 240 -7.54 11.81 20.80
C ASN A 240 -7.33 12.02 19.29
N PHE A 241 -8.15 12.84 18.66
CA PHE A 241 -8.00 13.26 17.28
C PHE A 241 -7.91 14.77 17.16
N ILE A 242 -7.22 15.22 16.13
CA ILE A 242 -7.26 16.59 15.66
C ILE A 242 -7.76 16.63 14.22
N ASN A 243 -8.54 17.67 13.89
CA ASN A 243 -8.92 17.96 12.51
C ASN A 243 -7.82 18.80 11.80
N THR A 244 -8.00 19.07 10.51
CA THR A 244 -7.08 19.89 9.70
C THR A 244 -6.94 21.33 10.19
N GLU A 245 -7.85 21.82 11.05
CA GLU A 245 -7.79 23.14 11.67
C GLU A 245 -7.03 23.12 13.02
N GLY A 246 -6.56 21.94 13.45
CA GLY A 246 -5.84 21.79 14.70
C GLY A 246 -6.72 21.71 15.94
N GLN A 247 -7.97 21.48 15.78
CA GLN A 247 -8.91 21.37 16.89
C GLN A 247 -9.04 19.91 17.33
N LEU A 248 -9.05 19.66 18.65
CA LEU A 248 -9.41 18.36 19.21
C LEU A 248 -10.87 18.06 18.92
N VAL A 249 -11.13 16.93 18.27
CA VAL A 249 -12.47 16.60 17.78
C VAL A 249 -13.37 16.10 18.91
N PRO A 250 -13.08 15.06 19.69
CA PRO A 250 -13.84 14.83 20.91
C PRO A 250 -13.22 15.61 22.08
N LYS A 251 -14.06 16.12 22.97
CA LYS A 251 -13.58 16.74 24.23
C LYS A 251 -13.02 15.72 25.23
N ARG A 252 -13.14 14.42 24.93
CA ARG A 252 -12.73 13.30 25.78
C ARG A 252 -11.50 12.63 25.22
N TRP A 253 -10.58 12.26 26.10
CA TRP A 253 -9.43 11.41 25.78
C TRP A 253 -9.78 9.93 26.00
N PHE A 254 -9.16 9.07 25.20
CA PHE A 254 -9.38 7.63 25.19
C PHE A 254 -8.12 6.87 25.57
N ASP A 255 -8.25 5.59 25.94
CA ASP A 255 -7.14 4.70 26.20
C ASP A 255 -6.44 4.28 24.90
N TRP A 256 -7.21 4.21 23.80
CA TRP A 256 -6.75 3.89 22.46
C TRP A 256 -7.75 4.42 21.42
N VAL A 257 -7.24 4.72 20.21
CA VAL A 257 -8.05 5.08 19.04
C VAL A 257 -7.54 4.35 17.81
N GLY A 258 -8.42 4.01 16.87
CA GLY A 258 -8.08 3.57 15.50
C GLY A 258 -8.19 4.74 14.54
N ASN A 259 -7.81 4.52 13.28
CA ASN A 259 -7.93 5.54 12.24
C ASN A 259 -9.40 5.73 11.82
N PHE A 260 -9.71 6.88 11.23
CA PHE A 260 -11.00 7.10 10.58
C PHE A 260 -11.12 6.23 9.33
N HIS A 261 -12.27 5.59 9.18
CA HIS A 261 -12.62 4.77 8.02
C HIS A 261 -14.13 4.86 7.79
N GLU A 262 -14.56 5.17 6.57
CA GLU A 262 -15.97 5.43 6.22
C GLU A 262 -16.63 6.46 7.16
N GLY A 263 -15.87 7.50 7.60
CA GLY A 263 -16.37 8.58 8.47
C GLY A 263 -16.45 8.25 9.96
N PHE A 264 -15.97 7.09 10.41
CA PHE A 264 -15.98 6.66 11.80
C PHE A 264 -14.61 6.20 12.28
N ALA A 265 -14.29 6.47 13.54
CA ALA A 265 -13.09 5.96 14.18
C ALA A 265 -13.45 5.12 15.40
N ALA A 266 -12.78 3.98 15.56
CA ALA A 266 -12.88 3.17 16.76
C ALA A 266 -12.17 3.85 17.93
N VAL A 267 -12.80 3.86 19.11
CA VAL A 267 -12.23 4.39 20.35
C VAL A 267 -12.37 3.38 21.47
N GLN A 268 -11.39 3.33 22.37
CA GLN A 268 -11.40 2.45 23.54
C GLN A 268 -11.33 3.27 24.83
N LEU A 269 -12.14 2.91 25.81
CA LEU A 269 -12.13 3.47 27.14
C LEU A 269 -12.50 2.40 28.17
N ASN A 270 -11.64 2.21 29.19
CA ASN A 270 -11.82 1.18 30.23
C ASN A 270 -12.10 -0.22 29.63
N ASP A 271 -11.25 -0.64 28.68
CA ASP A 271 -11.31 -1.92 27.97
C ASP A 271 -12.59 -2.16 27.16
N LYS A 272 -13.42 -1.16 26.99
CA LYS A 272 -14.61 -1.20 26.13
C LYS A 272 -14.41 -0.29 24.92
N ARG A 273 -15.08 -0.63 23.84
CA ARG A 273 -14.94 0.05 22.54
C ARG A 273 -16.24 0.67 22.08
N ASN A 274 -16.13 1.76 21.34
CA ASN A 274 -17.21 2.44 20.66
C ASN A 274 -16.68 3.07 19.37
N PHE A 275 -17.52 3.67 18.58
CA PHE A 275 -17.14 4.52 17.46
C PHE A 275 -17.44 5.98 17.78
N ILE A 276 -16.68 6.87 17.17
CA ILE A 276 -17.02 8.29 17.06
C ILE A 276 -17.15 8.65 15.58
N ASN A 277 -18.04 9.61 15.33
CA ASN A 277 -18.17 10.24 14.01
C ASN A 277 -17.19 11.43 13.85
N ALA A 278 -17.22 12.09 12.69
CA ALA A 278 -16.38 13.24 12.34
C ALA A 278 -16.59 14.46 13.30
N GLU A 279 -17.72 14.57 13.96
CA GLU A 279 -18.02 15.59 14.98
C GLU A 279 -17.53 15.19 16.38
N GLY A 280 -16.90 14.02 16.52
CA GLY A 280 -16.42 13.48 17.80
C GLY A 280 -17.53 12.97 18.73
N GLN A 281 -18.71 12.71 18.18
CA GLN A 281 -19.85 12.16 18.93
C GLN A 281 -19.77 10.64 18.94
N LEU A 282 -20.03 10.01 20.10
CA LEU A 282 -20.16 8.57 20.19
C LEU A 282 -21.33 8.09 19.33
N LEU A 283 -21.09 7.09 18.49
CA LEU A 283 -22.10 6.49 17.63
C LEU A 283 -23.19 5.76 18.41
N SER A 284 -22.83 5.12 19.54
CA SER A 284 -23.78 4.39 20.39
C SER A 284 -23.62 4.80 21.86
N GLN A 285 -24.70 4.76 22.60
CA GLN A 285 -24.62 4.86 24.05
C GLN A 285 -24.07 3.59 24.71
N GLN A 286 -24.11 2.47 23.98
CA GLN A 286 -23.57 1.19 24.41
C GLN A 286 -22.10 1.06 24.07
N TRP A 287 -21.30 0.61 25.05
CA TRP A 287 -19.92 0.22 24.85
C TRP A 287 -19.81 -1.28 24.68
N PHE A 288 -18.93 -1.72 23.78
CA PHE A 288 -18.77 -3.11 23.36
C PHE A 288 -17.45 -3.70 23.85
N ASP A 289 -17.38 -5.04 23.94
CA ASP A 289 -16.17 -5.77 24.30
C ASP A 289 -15.15 -5.76 23.15
N SER A 290 -15.64 -5.79 21.93
CA SER A 290 -14.83 -5.79 20.70
C SER A 290 -15.66 -5.31 19.52
N MET A 291 -14.99 -4.86 18.45
CA MET A 291 -15.64 -4.39 17.23
C MET A 291 -14.67 -4.49 16.04
N SER A 292 -15.19 -4.60 14.82
CA SER A 292 -14.45 -4.43 13.57
C SER A 292 -14.57 -3.00 13.06
N ASN A 293 -13.80 -2.64 12.02
CA ASN A 293 -14.06 -1.42 11.27
C ASN A 293 -15.41 -1.50 10.54
N PHE A 294 -15.89 -0.35 10.09
CA PHE A 294 -17.02 -0.29 9.17
C PHE A 294 -16.63 -0.85 7.80
N GLU A 295 -17.49 -1.66 7.22
CA GLU A 295 -17.42 -2.17 5.85
C GLU A 295 -18.86 -2.24 5.30
N GLU A 296 -19.08 -1.73 4.10
CA GLU A 296 -20.42 -1.66 3.49
C GLU A 296 -21.47 -0.96 4.40
N GLY A 297 -21.03 0.07 5.19
CA GLY A 297 -21.91 0.84 6.09
C GLY A 297 -22.30 0.12 7.39
N VAL A 298 -21.68 -1.00 7.73
CA VAL A 298 -21.95 -1.75 8.97
C VAL A 298 -20.65 -2.20 9.65
N ALA A 299 -20.67 -2.34 10.98
CA ALA A 299 -19.54 -2.86 11.74
C ALA A 299 -19.98 -3.99 12.67
N LYS A 300 -19.13 -5.01 12.86
CA LYS A 300 -19.37 -6.04 13.89
C LYS A 300 -19.12 -5.47 15.28
N VAL A 301 -19.98 -5.81 16.20
CA VAL A 301 -19.83 -5.48 17.63
C VAL A 301 -20.02 -6.73 18.49
N LYS A 302 -19.22 -6.85 19.54
CA LYS A 302 -19.29 -7.96 20.48
C LYS A 302 -19.69 -7.45 21.87
N LEU A 303 -20.62 -8.11 22.51
CA LEU A 303 -21.02 -7.82 23.88
C LEU A 303 -21.32 -9.12 24.63
N ASN A 304 -20.75 -9.28 25.83
CA ASN A 304 -20.93 -10.46 26.66
C ASN A 304 -20.71 -11.78 25.90
N GLY A 305 -19.68 -11.81 25.06
CA GLY A 305 -19.31 -12.99 24.30
C GLY A 305 -20.13 -13.24 23.03
N LYS A 306 -21.19 -12.48 22.78
CA LYS A 306 -22.06 -12.59 21.60
C LYS A 306 -21.81 -11.46 20.61
N TRP A 307 -22.14 -11.68 19.36
CA TRP A 307 -21.93 -10.76 18.25
C TRP A 307 -23.23 -10.16 17.72
N ASN A 308 -23.15 -8.95 17.24
CA ASN A 308 -24.18 -8.28 16.45
C ASN A 308 -23.51 -7.35 15.44
N PHE A 309 -24.27 -6.60 14.72
CA PHE A 309 -23.82 -5.55 13.81
C PHE A 309 -24.46 -4.22 14.22
N ILE A 310 -23.73 -3.14 13.97
CA ILE A 310 -24.19 -1.77 14.16
C ILE A 310 -24.09 -1.02 12.83
N ASN A 311 -25.11 -0.23 12.49
CA ASN A 311 -25.10 0.61 11.29
C ASN A 311 -24.50 2.00 11.59
N THR A 312 -24.37 2.83 10.56
CA THR A 312 -23.86 4.21 10.65
C THR A 312 -24.74 5.16 11.47
N GLU A 313 -25.96 4.77 11.82
CA GLU A 313 -26.86 5.51 12.73
C GLU A 313 -26.71 5.08 14.19
N GLY A 314 -25.82 4.13 14.47
CA GLY A 314 -25.61 3.62 15.83
C GLY A 314 -26.66 2.61 16.29
N GLN A 315 -27.45 2.07 15.38
CA GLN A 315 -28.50 1.10 15.68
C GLN A 315 -27.98 -0.32 15.44
N LEU A 316 -28.29 -1.23 16.36
CA LEU A 316 -28.03 -2.66 16.16
C LEU A 316 -28.93 -3.19 15.04
N LEU A 317 -28.36 -3.91 14.08
CA LEU A 317 -29.11 -4.48 12.95
C LEU A 317 -30.12 -5.54 13.39
N SER A 318 -29.81 -6.29 14.44
CA SER A 318 -30.70 -7.34 14.93
C SER A 318 -30.99 -7.17 16.44
N LYS A 319 -32.21 -7.51 16.82
CA LYS A 319 -32.55 -7.73 18.24
C LYS A 319 -31.89 -9.00 18.82
N GLN A 320 -31.48 -9.91 17.94
CA GLN A 320 -30.85 -11.17 18.27
C GLN A 320 -29.32 -10.99 18.30
N TRP A 321 -28.69 -11.46 19.38
CA TRP A 321 -27.24 -11.61 19.49
C TRP A 321 -26.83 -13.02 19.08
N PHE A 322 -25.79 -13.12 18.26
CA PHE A 322 -25.30 -14.34 17.65
C PHE A 322 -24.09 -14.92 18.37
N ASP A 323 -23.92 -16.23 18.33
CA ASP A 323 -22.75 -16.90 18.88
C ASP A 323 -21.48 -16.52 18.12
N TRP A 324 -21.63 -16.25 16.81
CA TRP A 324 -20.55 -15.93 15.92
C TRP A 324 -21.08 -15.31 14.60
N THR A 325 -20.23 -14.50 13.92
CA THR A 325 -20.53 -13.87 12.62
C THR A 325 -19.29 -13.77 11.75
N TRP A 326 -19.46 -13.75 10.43
CA TRP A 326 -18.47 -13.25 9.47
C TRP A 326 -18.70 -11.77 9.15
N ASP A 327 -17.75 -11.18 8.36
CA ASP A 327 -17.93 -9.85 7.81
C ASP A 327 -18.97 -9.87 6.68
N PHE A 328 -19.52 -8.71 6.35
CA PHE A 328 -20.40 -8.57 5.21
C PHE A 328 -19.62 -8.79 3.91
N ASN A 329 -20.23 -9.45 2.97
CA ASN A 329 -19.76 -9.62 1.61
C ASN A 329 -20.98 -9.74 0.70
N GLU A 330 -21.01 -8.94 -0.38
CA GLU A 330 -22.18 -8.83 -1.26
C GLU A 330 -23.49 -8.50 -0.50
N GLY A 331 -23.40 -7.61 0.53
CA GLY A 331 -24.55 -7.20 1.35
C GLY A 331 -25.07 -8.24 2.31
N LEU A 332 -24.39 -9.35 2.54
CA LEU A 332 -24.80 -10.46 3.41
C LEU A 332 -23.67 -10.92 4.33
N ALA A 333 -23.97 -11.16 5.58
CA ALA A 333 -23.05 -11.72 6.56
C ALA A 333 -23.58 -13.05 7.11
N ALA A 334 -22.69 -14.04 7.27
CA ALA A 334 -23.04 -15.27 7.94
C ALA A 334 -23.15 -15.05 9.46
N VAL A 335 -24.16 -15.64 10.06
CA VAL A 335 -24.42 -15.61 11.51
C VAL A 335 -24.63 -17.02 12.03
N ARG A 336 -24.19 -17.28 13.27
CA ARG A 336 -24.40 -18.55 13.95
C ARG A 336 -25.19 -18.31 15.24
N LEU A 337 -26.21 -19.09 15.45
CA LEU A 337 -27.06 -19.08 16.63
C LEU A 337 -27.38 -20.51 17.07
N ASN A 338 -27.12 -20.84 18.33
CA ASN A 338 -27.38 -22.16 18.90
C ASN A 338 -26.79 -23.31 18.05
N GLY A 339 -25.58 -23.09 17.51
CA GLY A 339 -24.87 -24.08 16.70
C GLY A 339 -25.32 -24.18 15.24
N LYS A 340 -26.35 -23.46 14.81
CA LYS A 340 -26.85 -23.44 13.43
C LYS A 340 -26.48 -22.12 12.74
N TYR A 341 -26.40 -22.14 11.43
CA TYR A 341 -25.96 -21.00 10.61
C TYR A 341 -27.09 -20.45 9.76
N ASN A 342 -27.05 -19.17 9.50
CA ASN A 342 -27.87 -18.45 8.54
C ASN A 342 -27.10 -17.23 8.02
N PHE A 343 -27.74 -16.41 7.24
CA PHE A 343 -27.21 -15.14 6.77
C PHE A 343 -28.13 -13.99 7.19
N ILE A 344 -27.56 -12.82 7.37
CA ILE A 344 -28.27 -11.58 7.67
C ILE A 344 -27.88 -10.54 6.62
N ASN A 345 -28.85 -9.71 6.18
CA ASN A 345 -28.57 -8.59 5.28
C ASN A 345 -28.26 -7.31 6.06
N THR A 346 -27.86 -6.24 5.36
CA THR A 346 -27.55 -4.93 5.97
C THR A 346 -28.74 -4.23 6.62
N GLU A 347 -29.97 -4.71 6.39
CA GLU A 347 -31.21 -4.25 7.04
C GLU A 347 -31.53 -5.05 8.32
N GLY A 348 -30.70 -6.01 8.66
CA GLY A 348 -30.90 -6.85 9.86
C GLY A 348 -31.87 -8.01 9.69
N GLN A 349 -32.26 -8.32 8.45
CA GLN A 349 -33.21 -9.40 8.16
C GLN A 349 -32.45 -10.72 7.95
N ILE A 350 -32.93 -11.78 8.59
CA ILE A 350 -32.42 -13.14 8.38
C ILE A 350 -32.86 -13.63 6.99
N LEU A 351 -31.91 -14.09 6.20
CA LEU A 351 -32.06 -14.40 4.79
C LEU A 351 -33.01 -15.58 4.54
N SER A 352 -32.94 -16.63 5.36
CA SER A 352 -33.73 -17.85 5.19
C SER A 352 -34.47 -18.24 6.46
N HIS A 353 -35.70 -18.73 6.34
CA HIS A 353 -36.41 -19.35 7.45
C HIS A 353 -35.72 -20.64 7.94
N GLN A 354 -34.96 -21.30 7.05
CA GLN A 354 -34.20 -22.51 7.35
C GLN A 354 -32.84 -22.13 7.96
N TRP A 355 -32.53 -22.72 9.09
CA TRP A 355 -31.17 -22.67 9.70
C TRP A 355 -30.41 -23.93 9.29
N PHE A 356 -29.14 -23.77 8.96
CA PHE A 356 -28.27 -24.79 8.41
C PHE A 356 -27.31 -25.36 9.45
N ASP A 357 -26.83 -26.57 9.25
CA ASP A 357 -25.86 -27.22 10.14
C ASP A 357 -24.47 -26.61 9.99
N ASP A 358 -24.15 -26.18 8.77
CA ASP A 358 -22.85 -25.63 8.43
C ASP A 358 -22.92 -24.76 7.19
N ILE A 359 -21.90 -23.94 6.99
CA ILE A 359 -21.67 -23.14 5.78
C ILE A 359 -20.21 -23.28 5.38
N ASN A 360 -19.92 -23.31 4.10
CA ASN A 360 -18.54 -23.50 3.61
C ASN A 360 -17.93 -22.24 2.98
N SER A 361 -18.75 -21.21 2.74
CA SER A 361 -18.28 -19.96 2.12
C SER A 361 -19.18 -18.79 2.50
N SER A 362 -18.61 -17.57 2.49
CA SER A 362 -19.39 -16.34 2.31
C SER A 362 -20.05 -16.34 0.94
N PHE A 363 -20.95 -15.41 0.70
CA PHE A 363 -21.48 -15.17 -0.63
C PHE A 363 -20.37 -14.80 -1.61
N SER A 364 -20.44 -15.35 -2.79
CA SER A 364 -19.56 -15.03 -3.91
C SER A 364 -20.32 -15.26 -5.21
N ASN A 365 -20.34 -14.26 -6.09
CA ASN A 365 -21.12 -14.28 -7.33
C ASN A 365 -22.60 -14.63 -7.10
N GLY A 366 -23.20 -14.13 -6.01
CA GLY A 366 -24.61 -14.33 -5.67
C GLY A 366 -24.96 -15.64 -5.00
N PHE A 367 -24.00 -16.49 -4.61
CA PHE A 367 -24.22 -17.79 -4.00
C PHE A 367 -23.36 -18.03 -2.76
N ALA A 368 -23.90 -18.78 -1.80
CA ALA A 368 -23.15 -19.36 -0.69
C ALA A 368 -23.47 -20.86 -0.57
N ILE A 369 -22.54 -21.65 -0.05
CA ILE A 369 -22.71 -23.09 0.17
C ILE A 369 -23.20 -23.32 1.60
N VAL A 370 -24.32 -24.04 1.72
CA VAL A 370 -24.97 -24.41 2.98
C VAL A 370 -25.10 -25.91 3.14
N LYS A 371 -25.06 -26.42 4.37
CA LYS A 371 -25.20 -27.80 4.73
C LYS A 371 -26.42 -28.04 5.61
N LEU A 372 -27.20 -29.07 5.31
CA LEU A 372 -28.30 -29.52 6.14
C LEU A 372 -28.33 -31.04 6.12
N ASP A 373 -28.50 -31.69 7.27
CA ASP A 373 -28.57 -33.13 7.44
C ASP A 373 -27.44 -33.89 6.68
N GLY A 374 -26.22 -33.32 6.78
CA GLY A 374 -25.03 -33.90 6.17
C GLY A 374 -24.89 -33.70 4.65
N LYS A 375 -25.84 -33.02 4.01
CA LYS A 375 -25.84 -32.74 2.56
C LYS A 375 -25.67 -31.25 2.29
N TRP A 376 -25.19 -30.91 1.10
CA TRP A 376 -24.85 -29.57 0.67
C TRP A 376 -25.79 -29.03 -0.40
N ASN A 377 -26.03 -27.73 -0.41
CA ASN A 377 -26.73 -27.01 -1.47
C ASN A 377 -26.14 -25.58 -1.58
N PHE A 378 -26.50 -24.88 -2.62
CA PHE A 378 -26.30 -23.43 -2.70
C PHE A 378 -27.55 -22.69 -2.22
N ILE A 379 -27.33 -21.57 -1.53
CA ILE A 379 -28.35 -20.57 -1.26
C ILE A 379 -28.07 -19.32 -2.09
N LYS A 380 -29.08 -18.71 -2.68
CA LYS A 380 -29.00 -17.44 -3.42
C LYS A 380 -29.12 -16.25 -2.49
N THR A 381 -28.69 -15.06 -2.94
CA THR A 381 -28.83 -13.79 -2.19
C THR A 381 -30.27 -13.46 -1.82
N GLY A 382 -31.27 -14.01 -2.52
CA GLY A 382 -32.69 -13.91 -2.14
C GLY A 382 -33.18 -14.96 -1.13
N GLY A 383 -32.31 -15.80 -0.57
CA GLY A 383 -32.64 -16.79 0.46
C GLY A 383 -33.23 -18.12 -0.06
N GLN A 384 -33.38 -18.28 -1.37
CA GLN A 384 -33.86 -19.53 -1.97
C GLN A 384 -32.69 -20.49 -2.21
N LEU A 385 -32.92 -21.77 -2.00
CA LEU A 385 -31.98 -22.82 -2.43
C LEU A 385 -31.89 -22.87 -3.95
N LEU A 386 -30.69 -23.08 -4.48
CA LEU A 386 -30.45 -23.19 -5.92
C LEU A 386 -31.13 -24.41 -6.51
N SER A 387 -31.11 -25.54 -5.80
CA SER A 387 -31.66 -26.80 -6.24
C SER A 387 -32.59 -27.41 -5.19
N GLN A 388 -33.64 -28.12 -5.62
CA GLN A 388 -34.42 -28.94 -4.70
C GLN A 388 -33.65 -30.19 -4.25
N GLN A 389 -32.59 -30.54 -4.97
CA GLN A 389 -31.74 -31.68 -4.68
C GLN A 389 -30.58 -31.25 -3.76
N TRP A 390 -30.33 -32.05 -2.71
CA TRP A 390 -29.17 -31.93 -1.84
C TRP A 390 -28.08 -32.90 -2.28
N PHE A 391 -26.82 -32.46 -2.18
CA PHE A 391 -25.65 -33.16 -2.69
C PHE A 391 -24.76 -33.69 -1.56
N ASP A 392 -24.04 -34.80 -1.83
CA ASP A 392 -23.06 -35.36 -0.88
C ASP A 392 -21.86 -34.44 -0.66
N ASN A 393 -21.48 -33.72 -1.71
CA ASN A 393 -20.40 -32.76 -1.75
C ASN A 393 -20.58 -31.77 -2.88
N MET A 394 -20.01 -30.57 -2.75
CA MET A 394 -20.03 -29.57 -3.80
C MET A 394 -18.88 -28.55 -3.62
N TRP A 395 -18.58 -27.87 -4.72
CA TRP A 395 -17.53 -26.85 -4.76
C TRP A 395 -18.12 -25.55 -5.32
N ASN A 396 -17.41 -24.44 -5.09
CA ASN A 396 -17.84 -23.13 -5.60
C ASN A 396 -17.95 -23.13 -7.12
N PHE A 397 -18.70 -22.17 -7.65
CA PHE A 397 -18.79 -21.91 -9.08
C PHE A 397 -17.44 -21.49 -9.66
N ASP A 398 -17.14 -22.02 -10.84
CA ASP A 398 -15.98 -21.71 -11.64
C ASP A 398 -16.40 -21.80 -13.12
N GLU A 399 -16.10 -20.79 -13.93
CA GLU A 399 -16.56 -20.66 -15.32
C GLU A 399 -18.06 -20.94 -15.52
N GLY A 400 -18.92 -20.53 -14.56
CA GLY A 400 -20.37 -20.68 -14.62
C GLY A 400 -20.93 -22.04 -14.17
N PHE A 401 -20.08 -22.97 -13.71
CA PHE A 401 -20.46 -24.30 -13.25
C PHE A 401 -19.86 -24.63 -11.89
N ALA A 402 -20.64 -25.33 -11.07
CA ALA A 402 -20.15 -25.89 -9.81
C ALA A 402 -20.14 -27.42 -9.85
N LYS A 403 -19.08 -28.03 -9.33
CA LYS A 403 -19.00 -29.48 -9.19
C LYS A 403 -19.89 -29.93 -8.05
N VAL A 404 -20.74 -30.93 -8.31
CA VAL A 404 -21.63 -31.53 -7.33
C VAL A 404 -21.48 -33.05 -7.32
N LYS A 405 -21.52 -33.65 -6.12
CA LYS A 405 -21.49 -35.12 -5.96
C LYS A 405 -22.81 -35.61 -5.43
N LEU A 406 -23.35 -36.64 -6.04
CA LEU A 406 -24.58 -37.29 -5.61
C LEU A 406 -24.45 -38.79 -5.69
N ASN A 407 -24.74 -39.49 -4.59
CA ASN A 407 -24.62 -40.95 -4.49
C ASN A 407 -23.25 -41.48 -4.99
N GLY A 408 -22.18 -40.77 -4.58
CA GLY A 408 -20.81 -41.14 -4.91
C GLY A 408 -20.33 -40.74 -6.30
N LYS A 409 -21.20 -40.22 -7.18
CA LYS A 409 -20.88 -39.80 -8.55
C LYS A 409 -20.93 -38.29 -8.70
N TRP A 410 -20.13 -37.77 -9.63
CA TRP A 410 -19.99 -36.35 -9.90
C TRP A 410 -20.81 -35.86 -11.08
N ASN A 411 -21.21 -34.62 -11.05
CA ASN A 411 -21.74 -33.84 -12.15
C ASN A 411 -21.40 -32.36 -11.96
N PHE A 412 -21.89 -31.52 -12.82
CA PHE A 412 -21.85 -30.07 -12.71
C PHE A 412 -23.27 -29.52 -12.62
N ILE A 413 -23.43 -28.41 -11.93
CA ILE A 413 -24.67 -27.66 -11.83
C ILE A 413 -24.43 -26.22 -12.30
N ASN A 414 -25.35 -25.64 -13.05
CA ASN A 414 -25.32 -24.26 -13.51
C ASN A 414 -26.01 -23.31 -12.50
N HIS A 415 -25.99 -22.01 -12.77
CA HIS A 415 -26.61 -20.96 -11.92
C HIS A 415 -28.16 -21.07 -11.84
N GLU A 416 -28.81 -21.80 -12.74
CA GLU A 416 -30.26 -22.11 -12.71
C GLU A 416 -30.58 -23.33 -11.86
N GLY A 417 -29.56 -24.04 -11.35
CA GLY A 417 -29.76 -25.25 -10.56
C GLY A 417 -29.96 -26.51 -11.40
N GLN A 418 -29.62 -26.48 -12.68
CA GLN A 418 -29.75 -27.58 -13.61
C GLN A 418 -28.44 -28.35 -13.69
N LEU A 419 -28.52 -29.69 -13.68
CA LEU A 419 -27.37 -30.55 -13.95
C LEU A 419 -26.96 -30.45 -15.42
N LEU A 420 -25.67 -30.27 -15.66
CA LEU A 420 -25.09 -30.07 -16.99
C LEU A 420 -25.22 -31.34 -17.87
N SER A 421 -25.05 -32.52 -17.28
CA SER A 421 -25.06 -33.77 -18.02
C SER A 421 -26.06 -34.76 -17.43
N LYS A 422 -26.66 -35.61 -18.30
CA LYS A 422 -27.43 -36.79 -17.88
C LYS A 422 -26.54 -37.89 -17.31
N HIS A 423 -25.26 -37.87 -17.66
CA HIS A 423 -24.28 -38.83 -17.15
C HIS A 423 -23.85 -38.47 -15.72
N ARG A 424 -23.48 -39.52 -14.97
CA ARG A 424 -22.91 -39.39 -13.62
C ARG A 424 -21.51 -39.95 -13.64
N PHE A 425 -20.55 -39.08 -13.41
CA PHE A 425 -19.12 -39.35 -13.59
C PHE A 425 -18.46 -39.92 -12.33
N ASP A 426 -17.45 -40.76 -12.52
CA ASP A 426 -16.59 -41.27 -11.45
C ASP A 426 -15.72 -40.17 -10.84
N ALA A 427 -15.22 -39.27 -11.72
CA ALA A 427 -14.45 -38.09 -11.35
C ALA A 427 -14.67 -36.96 -12.36
N VAL A 428 -14.45 -35.72 -11.95
CA VAL A 428 -14.51 -34.53 -12.80
C VAL A 428 -13.40 -33.54 -12.43
N GLY A 429 -12.79 -32.89 -13.43
CA GLY A 429 -11.91 -31.74 -13.28
C GLY A 429 -12.69 -30.43 -13.05
N ARG A 430 -12.01 -29.30 -13.15
CA ARG A 430 -12.64 -27.98 -13.28
C ARG A 430 -12.88 -27.70 -14.77
N PHE A 431 -13.66 -26.69 -15.06
CA PHE A 431 -13.69 -26.11 -16.39
C PHE A 431 -12.42 -25.28 -16.63
N TYR A 432 -11.86 -25.48 -17.82
CA TYR A 432 -10.76 -24.68 -18.35
C TYR A 432 -11.01 -24.47 -19.84
N GLU A 433 -10.98 -23.23 -20.29
CA GLU A 433 -11.20 -22.86 -21.69
C GLU A 433 -12.54 -23.46 -22.25
N GLY A 434 -13.57 -23.54 -21.38
CA GLY A 434 -14.89 -24.06 -21.76
C GLY A 434 -15.01 -25.58 -21.77
N PHE A 435 -14.04 -26.35 -21.32
CA PHE A 435 -14.05 -27.81 -21.24
C PHE A 435 -13.70 -28.31 -19.85
N ALA A 436 -14.33 -29.39 -19.42
CA ALA A 436 -13.99 -30.09 -18.20
C ALA A 436 -13.68 -31.55 -18.48
N ARG A 437 -12.59 -32.08 -17.93
CA ARG A 437 -12.31 -33.50 -17.97
C ARG A 437 -13.28 -34.26 -17.08
N VAL A 438 -13.76 -35.38 -17.57
CA VAL A 438 -14.71 -36.25 -16.87
C VAL A 438 -14.29 -37.70 -17.01
N LYS A 439 -14.42 -38.47 -15.93
CA LYS A 439 -14.16 -39.92 -15.93
C LYS A 439 -15.48 -40.69 -15.87
N LEU A 440 -15.68 -41.57 -16.80
CA LEU A 440 -16.84 -42.47 -16.84
C LEU A 440 -16.36 -43.90 -17.10
N ASN A 441 -16.80 -44.86 -16.30
CA ASN A 441 -16.39 -46.25 -16.43
C ASN A 441 -14.87 -46.46 -16.52
N ARG A 442 -14.11 -45.72 -15.69
CA ARG A 442 -12.64 -45.73 -15.61
C ARG A 442 -11.91 -45.08 -16.77
N LYS A 443 -12.60 -44.59 -17.81
CA LYS A 443 -12.01 -43.86 -18.94
C LYS A 443 -12.30 -42.37 -18.83
N TRP A 444 -11.38 -41.56 -19.33
CA TRP A 444 -11.51 -40.12 -19.37
C TRP A 444 -12.02 -39.62 -20.72
N ASN A 445 -12.70 -38.51 -20.68
CA ASN A 445 -13.08 -37.69 -21.81
C ASN A 445 -13.25 -36.23 -21.34
N PHE A 446 -13.60 -35.35 -22.21
CA PHE A 446 -13.97 -33.98 -21.90
C PHE A 446 -15.45 -33.74 -22.19
N ILE A 447 -16.07 -32.82 -21.44
CA ILE A 447 -17.37 -32.27 -21.78
C ILE A 447 -17.27 -30.78 -21.97
N ASN A 448 -18.05 -30.22 -22.91
CA ASN A 448 -18.19 -28.79 -23.09
C ASN A 448 -19.23 -28.18 -22.14
N THR A 449 -19.42 -26.85 -22.19
CA THR A 449 -20.42 -26.11 -21.41
C THR A 449 -21.89 -26.47 -21.72
N LYS A 450 -22.16 -27.29 -22.76
CA LYS A 450 -23.47 -27.85 -23.08
C LYS A 450 -23.65 -29.29 -22.55
N GLY A 451 -22.62 -29.84 -21.85
CA GLY A 451 -22.62 -31.20 -21.32
C GLY A 451 -22.43 -32.28 -22.36
N GLN A 452 -21.95 -31.95 -23.56
CA GLN A 452 -21.67 -32.87 -24.66
C GLN A 452 -20.22 -33.32 -24.58
N PHE A 453 -19.98 -34.61 -24.82
CA PHE A 453 -18.61 -35.12 -24.93
C PHE A 453 -17.89 -34.50 -26.13
N LEU A 454 -16.64 -34.14 -25.91
CA LEU A 454 -15.78 -33.58 -26.95
C LEU A 454 -15.39 -34.59 -28.01
N SER A 455 -15.11 -35.83 -27.60
CA SER A 455 -14.68 -36.91 -28.50
C SER A 455 -15.53 -38.18 -28.28
N GLN A 456 -15.71 -38.97 -29.34
CA GLN A 456 -16.23 -40.33 -29.22
C GLN A 456 -15.17 -41.29 -28.66
N GLN A 457 -13.88 -40.94 -28.77
CA GLN A 457 -12.79 -41.69 -28.19
C GLN A 457 -12.67 -41.40 -26.71
N GLU A 458 -12.54 -42.45 -25.92
CA GLU A 458 -12.23 -42.40 -24.51
C GLU A 458 -10.74 -42.66 -24.28
N PHE A 459 -10.17 -42.07 -23.25
CA PHE A 459 -8.74 -42.07 -22.94
C PHE A 459 -8.47 -42.73 -21.58
N ASP A 460 -7.23 -43.20 -21.38
CA ASP A 460 -6.79 -43.76 -20.09
C ASP A 460 -6.53 -42.67 -19.08
N ASP A 461 -5.91 -41.58 -19.53
CA ASP A 461 -5.72 -40.36 -18.76
C ASP A 461 -5.78 -39.11 -19.64
N VAL A 462 -6.06 -37.96 -19.04
CA VAL A 462 -6.11 -36.66 -19.70
C VAL A 462 -5.71 -35.52 -18.75
N ASP A 463 -5.07 -34.50 -19.28
CA ASP A 463 -4.85 -33.22 -18.57
C ASP A 463 -5.93 -32.20 -18.92
N ASP A 464 -5.97 -31.10 -18.16
CA ASP A 464 -6.87 -29.99 -18.46
C ASP A 464 -6.41 -29.26 -19.74
N PHE A 465 -7.32 -28.56 -20.41
CA PHE A 465 -7.02 -27.75 -21.59
C PHE A 465 -6.10 -26.58 -21.19
N ASN A 466 -5.16 -26.29 -22.07
CA ASN A 466 -4.27 -25.14 -21.98
C ASN A 466 -3.85 -24.68 -23.38
N ALA A 467 -4.09 -23.42 -23.71
CA ALA A 467 -3.84 -22.85 -25.03
C ALA A 467 -4.49 -23.64 -26.19
N GLY A 468 -5.73 -24.09 -25.98
CA GLY A 468 -6.53 -24.81 -26.98
C GLY A 468 -6.20 -26.29 -27.16
N LEU A 469 -5.30 -26.85 -26.35
CA LEU A 469 -4.86 -28.25 -26.44
C LEU A 469 -4.89 -28.93 -25.08
N ALA A 470 -5.21 -30.23 -25.06
CA ALA A 470 -5.09 -31.07 -23.87
C ALA A 470 -4.27 -32.33 -24.19
N ARG A 471 -3.42 -32.76 -23.28
CA ARG A 471 -2.71 -34.03 -23.38
C ARG A 471 -3.68 -35.16 -23.07
N VAL A 472 -3.59 -36.21 -23.84
CA VAL A 472 -4.43 -37.42 -23.69
C VAL A 472 -3.56 -38.69 -23.78
N GLU A 473 -3.84 -39.66 -22.93
CA GLU A 473 -3.14 -40.94 -22.90
C GLU A 473 -4.09 -42.06 -23.34
N LEU A 474 -3.57 -42.96 -24.17
CA LEU A 474 -4.25 -44.19 -24.57
C LEU A 474 -3.23 -45.32 -24.74
N ASN A 475 -3.43 -46.44 -24.05
CA ASN A 475 -2.56 -47.61 -24.09
C ASN A 475 -1.10 -47.27 -23.85
N ASP A 476 -0.82 -46.52 -22.77
CA ASP A 476 0.51 -46.06 -22.34
C ASP A 476 1.21 -45.18 -23.38
N LYS A 477 0.47 -44.54 -24.27
CA LYS A 477 0.98 -43.56 -25.25
C LYS A 477 0.21 -42.28 -25.16
N TRP A 478 0.89 -41.18 -25.46
CA TRP A 478 0.39 -39.82 -25.34
C TRP A 478 0.14 -39.17 -26.70
N ASN A 479 -0.83 -38.28 -26.73
CA ASN A 479 -1.09 -37.35 -27.83
C ASN A 479 -1.69 -36.05 -27.28
N TYR A 480 -2.07 -35.16 -28.15
CA TYR A 480 -2.85 -33.98 -27.84
C TYR A 480 -4.21 -34.06 -28.56
N VAL A 481 -5.20 -33.46 -27.92
CA VAL A 481 -6.53 -33.24 -28.52
C VAL A 481 -6.82 -31.73 -28.53
N ASN A 482 -7.37 -31.23 -29.62
CA ASN A 482 -7.81 -29.85 -29.74
C ASN A 482 -9.26 -29.64 -29.24
N THR A 483 -9.73 -28.40 -29.22
CA THR A 483 -11.10 -28.03 -28.80
C THR A 483 -12.22 -28.55 -29.73
N GLU A 484 -11.87 -29.09 -30.88
CA GLU A 484 -12.81 -29.78 -31.81
C GLU A 484 -12.86 -31.30 -31.58
N GLY A 485 -12.05 -31.80 -30.64
CA GLY A 485 -11.97 -33.25 -30.33
C GLY A 485 -11.08 -34.02 -31.29
N GLN A 486 -10.28 -33.36 -32.11
CA GLN A 486 -9.37 -33.97 -33.08
C GLN A 486 -8.00 -34.16 -32.44
N LEU A 487 -7.38 -35.33 -32.71
CA LEU A 487 -5.99 -35.58 -32.33
C LEU A 487 -5.05 -34.71 -33.16
N LEU A 488 -4.08 -34.09 -32.51
CA LEU A 488 -3.07 -33.24 -33.15
C LEU A 488 -2.16 -34.06 -34.08
N SER A 489 -1.87 -35.30 -33.73
CA SER A 489 -1.05 -36.19 -34.53
C SER A 489 -1.75 -37.54 -34.74
N LYS A 490 -1.54 -38.13 -35.95
CA LYS A 490 -1.92 -39.55 -36.18
C LYS A 490 -1.03 -40.53 -35.42
N GLN A 491 0.17 -40.06 -35.02
CA GLN A 491 1.14 -40.84 -34.28
C GLN A 491 0.96 -40.62 -32.78
N TRP A 492 1.03 -41.69 -32.00
CA TRP A 492 1.08 -41.68 -30.56
C TRP A 492 2.52 -41.76 -30.08
N PHE A 493 2.84 -41.05 -29.01
CA PHE A 493 4.19 -40.87 -28.49
C PHE A 493 4.36 -41.61 -27.16
N ASP A 494 5.60 -41.92 -26.79
CA ASP A 494 5.94 -42.49 -25.48
C ASP A 494 5.70 -41.49 -24.35
N ASP A 495 5.96 -40.19 -24.64
CA ASP A 495 5.75 -39.07 -23.73
C ASP A 495 5.58 -37.78 -24.50
N VAL A 496 4.86 -36.82 -23.92
CA VAL A 496 4.64 -35.49 -24.48
C VAL A 496 4.71 -34.42 -23.39
N ALA A 497 5.42 -33.32 -23.63
CA ALA A 497 5.50 -32.18 -22.69
C ALA A 497 4.25 -31.28 -22.81
N TYR A 498 4.09 -30.33 -21.88
CA TYR A 498 3.12 -29.24 -22.06
C TYR A 498 3.58 -28.28 -23.16
N PHE A 499 2.60 -27.71 -23.86
CA PHE A 499 2.89 -26.64 -24.82
C PHE A 499 3.40 -25.40 -24.09
N SER A 500 4.48 -24.86 -24.62
CA SER A 500 5.06 -23.58 -24.19
C SER A 500 5.46 -22.79 -25.41
N ASN A 501 4.99 -21.55 -25.51
CA ASN A 501 5.26 -20.66 -26.68
C ASN A 501 4.90 -21.33 -28.04
N GLY A 502 3.82 -22.11 -28.08
CA GLY A 502 3.34 -22.75 -29.30
C GLY A 502 4.05 -24.05 -29.70
N LEU A 503 4.94 -24.57 -28.85
CA LEU A 503 5.72 -25.78 -29.07
C LEU A 503 5.66 -26.75 -27.89
N ALA A 504 5.76 -28.03 -28.16
CA ALA A 504 5.93 -29.07 -27.16
C ALA A 504 6.96 -30.11 -27.59
N GLN A 505 7.66 -30.69 -26.63
CA GLN A 505 8.54 -31.82 -26.83
C GLN A 505 7.73 -33.12 -26.87
N VAL A 506 8.08 -34.01 -27.77
CA VAL A 506 7.51 -35.35 -27.88
C VAL A 506 8.63 -36.38 -27.91
N LYS A 507 8.39 -37.55 -27.30
CA LYS A 507 9.32 -38.68 -27.26
C LYS A 507 8.73 -39.89 -27.91
N LEU A 508 9.50 -40.59 -28.78
CA LEU A 508 9.09 -41.83 -29.40
C LEU A 508 10.30 -42.75 -29.53
N ASN A 509 10.15 -44.01 -29.08
CA ASN A 509 11.21 -45.02 -29.12
C ASN A 509 12.54 -44.56 -28.55
N GLY A 510 12.49 -43.76 -27.48
CA GLY A 510 13.65 -43.21 -26.82
C GLY A 510 14.23 -41.93 -27.42
N GLN A 511 13.78 -41.51 -28.59
CA GLN A 511 14.22 -40.29 -29.29
C GLN A 511 13.20 -39.17 -29.15
N TYR A 512 13.63 -37.94 -29.39
CA TYR A 512 12.87 -36.72 -29.16
C TYR A 512 12.63 -35.94 -30.44
N ASN A 513 11.52 -35.21 -30.47
CA ASN A 513 11.21 -34.23 -31.50
C ASN A 513 10.39 -33.08 -30.89
N PHE A 514 10.12 -32.06 -31.68
CA PHE A 514 9.18 -31.00 -31.33
C PHE A 514 7.92 -31.10 -32.20
N ILE A 515 6.79 -30.71 -31.60
CA ILE A 515 5.50 -30.61 -32.26
C ILE A 515 4.93 -29.19 -32.04
N ASN A 516 4.37 -28.60 -33.07
CA ASN A 516 3.52 -27.40 -32.99
C ASN A 516 2.06 -27.78 -33.32
N THR A 517 1.20 -26.79 -33.44
CA THR A 517 -0.22 -27.00 -33.77
C THR A 517 -0.45 -27.53 -35.18
N GLU A 518 0.55 -27.51 -36.04
CA GLU A 518 0.50 -28.03 -37.44
C GLU A 518 1.08 -29.44 -37.56
N GLY A 519 1.82 -29.91 -36.56
CA GLY A 519 2.44 -31.22 -36.54
C GLY A 519 3.88 -31.25 -36.10
N LEU A 520 4.61 -32.34 -36.42
CA LEU A 520 6.04 -32.46 -36.10
C LEU A 520 6.87 -31.46 -36.87
N LEU A 521 7.80 -30.77 -36.18
CA LEU A 521 8.70 -29.77 -36.80
C LEU A 521 9.79 -30.40 -37.63
N SER A 522 10.21 -31.62 -37.35
CA SER A 522 11.27 -32.31 -38.08
C SER A 522 10.86 -33.72 -38.44
N LYS A 523 11.30 -34.21 -39.63
CA LYS A 523 11.25 -35.61 -39.97
C LYS A 523 12.30 -36.45 -39.26
N GLN A 524 13.34 -35.78 -38.72
CA GLN A 524 14.43 -36.40 -37.98
C GLN A 524 14.11 -36.41 -36.49
N TRP A 525 14.46 -37.51 -35.84
CA TRP A 525 14.37 -37.68 -34.40
C TRP A 525 15.78 -37.55 -33.80
N PHE A 526 15.85 -37.01 -32.59
CA PHE A 526 17.08 -36.64 -31.89
C PHE A 526 17.28 -37.50 -30.63
N ASP A 527 18.54 -37.78 -30.30
CA ASP A 527 18.87 -38.57 -29.10
C ASP A 527 18.61 -37.77 -27.81
N SER A 528 18.72 -36.45 -27.89
CA SER A 528 18.41 -35.52 -26.82
C SER A 528 18.02 -34.15 -27.36
N ILE A 529 17.18 -33.44 -26.63
CA ILE A 529 16.81 -32.06 -26.94
C ILE A 529 16.92 -31.23 -25.65
N GLY A 530 17.20 -29.95 -25.77
CA GLY A 530 17.29 -29.01 -24.65
C GLY A 530 15.96 -28.39 -24.28
N SER A 531 16.04 -27.33 -23.49
CA SER A 531 14.89 -26.49 -23.18
C SER A 531 14.83 -25.35 -24.18
N PHE A 532 13.64 -25.09 -24.67
CA PHE A 532 13.36 -24.03 -25.63
C PHE A 532 13.73 -22.63 -25.09
N ASN A 533 14.55 -21.88 -25.84
CA ASN A 533 14.94 -20.52 -25.51
C ASN A 533 15.14 -19.66 -26.76
N GLU A 534 14.56 -18.46 -26.80
CA GLU A 534 14.74 -17.44 -27.85
C GLU A 534 14.52 -17.88 -29.30
N GLY A 535 13.72 -18.96 -29.53
CA GLY A 535 13.39 -19.45 -30.86
C GLY A 535 14.39 -20.47 -31.44
N PHE A 536 15.34 -20.92 -30.62
CA PHE A 536 16.25 -22.02 -30.96
C PHE A 536 16.27 -23.04 -29.80
N ASP A 537 16.48 -24.30 -30.15
CA ASP A 537 16.74 -25.34 -29.19
C ASP A 537 17.97 -26.16 -29.57
N ARG A 538 18.66 -26.68 -28.55
CA ARG A 538 19.77 -27.60 -28.75
C ARG A 538 19.21 -28.99 -29.01
N VAL A 539 19.71 -29.61 -30.05
CA VAL A 539 19.39 -30.99 -30.42
C VAL A 539 20.67 -31.81 -30.50
N ARG A 540 20.62 -33.08 -30.08
CA ARG A 540 21.77 -34.00 -30.17
C ARG A 540 21.38 -35.19 -31.02
N LEU A 541 22.26 -35.49 -31.99
CA LEU A 541 22.17 -36.64 -32.86
C LEU A 541 23.54 -37.28 -33.05
N ASN A 542 23.64 -38.61 -32.86
CA ASN A 542 24.91 -39.34 -33.00
C ASN A 542 26.04 -38.69 -32.19
N ASP A 543 25.79 -38.35 -30.95
CA ASP A 543 26.70 -37.69 -30.00
C ASP A 543 27.15 -36.27 -30.38
N MET A 544 26.63 -35.69 -31.43
CA MET A 544 26.90 -34.29 -31.82
C MET A 544 25.74 -33.39 -31.50
N TRP A 545 26.07 -32.19 -31.00
CA TRP A 545 25.09 -31.13 -30.72
C TRP A 545 24.92 -30.18 -31.89
N ASP A 546 23.69 -29.78 -32.17
CA ASP A 546 23.33 -28.79 -33.18
C ASP A 546 22.19 -27.92 -32.62
N PHE A 547 21.82 -26.87 -33.32
CA PHE A 547 20.68 -26.02 -33.02
C PHE A 547 19.58 -26.23 -34.06
N MET A 548 18.37 -26.43 -33.56
CA MET A 548 17.16 -26.45 -34.37
C MET A 548 16.46 -25.09 -34.25
N ASN A 549 16.22 -24.44 -35.39
CA ASN A 549 15.39 -23.24 -35.43
C ASN A 549 13.92 -23.63 -35.26
N THR A 550 13.27 -23.04 -34.29
CA THR A 550 11.86 -23.31 -33.97
C THR A 550 10.95 -22.11 -34.25
N LYS A 551 11.50 -21.03 -34.85
CA LYS A 551 10.73 -19.92 -35.42
C LYS A 551 10.24 -20.27 -36.82
N TRP A 552 9.01 -20.74 -36.89
CA TRP A 552 8.25 -20.87 -38.15
C TRP A 552 6.90 -20.20 -37.99
#